data_5e653b154f55d3b8a03bf8b4ab08d873
#
_entry.id   5e653b154f55d3b8a03bf8b4ab08d873
#
_cell.length_a   1.000
_cell.length_b   1.000
_cell.length_c   1.000
_cell.angle_alpha   90.00
_cell.angle_beta   90.00
_cell.angle_gamma   90.00
#
_symmetry.space_group_name_H-M   'P 1'
#
loop_
_entity.id
_entity.type
_entity.pdbx_description
1 polymer ?
#
loop_
_entity_poly.entity_id
_entity_poly.type
_entity_poly.pdbx_seq_one_letter_code
_entity_poly.pdbx_strand_id
1 'polypeptide(L)'
;MAKMQNTYYKTVIDKLAEYRKQGFGDDQLDEIRQGFEHGINASVYADKEYFAVQMRQIRFGLEERLDISLYNSKQYDWFQMEEIRLGLKDGLDASIYADPECSYEVMRELRKALKDNIHLEKYAAVGAEMLRELHRAILDKQNIMPYIKAGYVPEQLREIRHAMKQGCNIDPYLNTAYRGAAIRE
;
A
#
# COMPACT_ATOMS: atom_id res chain seq x y z
N MET A 1 -6.00 26.26 33.42
CA MET A 1 -5.93 25.04 32.58
C MET A 1 -7.26 24.24 32.60
N ALA A 2 -7.84 23.85 33.73
CA ALA A 2 -9.06 23.03 33.79
C ALA A 2 -10.30 23.64 33.10
N LYS A 3 -10.54 24.96 33.15
CA LYS A 3 -11.65 25.62 32.45
C LYS A 3 -11.49 25.58 30.92
N MET A 4 -10.28 25.74 30.39
CA MET A 4 -10.05 25.69 28.93
C MET A 4 -10.22 24.25 28.40
N GLN A 5 -9.76 23.23 29.14
CA GLN A 5 -9.99 21.82 28.80
C GLN A 5 -11.49 21.51 28.76
N ASN A 6 -12.26 21.94 29.77
CA ASN A 6 -13.71 21.68 29.81
C ASN A 6 -14.45 22.33 28.65
N THR A 7 -14.06 23.54 28.22
CA THR A 7 -14.62 24.23 27.05
C THR A 7 -14.29 23.49 25.75
N TYR A 8 -13.06 23.00 25.61
CA TYR A 8 -12.62 22.23 24.44
C TYR A 8 -13.42 20.93 24.28
N TYR A 9 -13.51 20.10 25.35
CA TYR A 9 -14.29 18.86 25.32
C TYR A 9 -15.75 19.09 25.00
N LYS A 10 -16.37 20.14 25.55
CA LYS A 10 -17.75 20.53 25.24
C LYS A 10 -17.90 20.84 23.75
N THR A 11 -16.99 21.61 23.16
CA THR A 11 -17.00 21.94 21.72
C THR A 11 -16.86 20.69 20.84
N VAL A 12 -16.01 19.73 21.23
CA VAL A 12 -15.85 18.46 20.48
C VAL A 12 -17.15 17.65 20.55
N ILE A 13 -17.76 17.53 21.74
CA ILE A 13 -19.03 16.80 21.91
C ILE A 13 -20.15 17.44 21.06
N ASP A 14 -20.26 18.75 21.07
CA ASP A 14 -21.29 19.47 20.28
C ASP A 14 -21.10 19.23 18.77
N LYS A 15 -19.85 19.30 18.28
CA LYS A 15 -19.52 19.00 16.87
C LYS A 15 -19.81 17.54 16.49
N LEU A 16 -19.47 16.59 17.34
CA LEU A 16 -19.78 15.17 17.09
C LEU A 16 -21.29 14.91 17.06
N ALA A 17 -22.07 15.60 17.90
CA ALA A 17 -23.52 15.52 17.86
C ALA A 17 -24.10 16.07 16.54
N GLU A 18 -23.47 17.09 15.95
CA GLU A 18 -23.85 17.61 14.62
C GLU A 18 -23.56 16.60 13.52
N TYR A 19 -22.37 15.96 13.50
CA TYR A 19 -22.04 14.90 12.56
C TYR A 19 -22.97 13.70 12.70
N ARG A 20 -23.31 13.31 13.94
CA ARG A 20 -24.30 12.26 14.20
C ARG A 20 -25.68 12.58 13.61
N LYS A 21 -26.15 13.81 13.73
CA LYS A 21 -27.40 14.28 13.11
C LYS A 21 -27.34 14.24 11.58
N GLN A 22 -26.14 14.43 11.00
CA GLN A 22 -25.93 14.33 9.57
C GLN A 22 -25.89 12.87 9.08
N GLY A 23 -25.93 11.87 9.99
CA GLY A 23 -26.00 10.45 9.67
C GLY A 23 -24.64 9.73 9.59
N PHE A 24 -23.59 10.28 10.22
CA PHE A 24 -22.33 9.55 10.39
C PHE A 24 -22.51 8.39 11.36
N GLY A 25 -21.93 7.24 11.02
CA GLY A 25 -21.90 6.04 11.89
C GLY A 25 -20.91 6.19 13.05
N ASP A 26 -21.05 5.34 14.07
CA ASP A 26 -20.22 5.43 15.28
C ASP A 26 -18.71 5.30 14.98
N ASP A 27 -18.29 4.39 14.08
CA ASP A 27 -16.90 4.24 13.70
C ASP A 27 -16.34 5.49 12.98
N GLN A 28 -17.16 6.13 12.14
CA GLN A 28 -16.80 7.38 11.47
C GLN A 28 -16.68 8.53 12.48
N LEU A 29 -17.61 8.60 13.44
CA LEU A 29 -17.57 9.59 14.52
C LEU A 29 -16.33 9.42 15.40
N ASP A 30 -15.88 8.18 15.61
CA ASP A 30 -14.65 7.92 16.35
C ASP A 30 -13.42 8.47 15.60
N GLU A 31 -13.31 8.27 14.29
CA GLU A 31 -12.22 8.85 13.48
C GLU A 31 -12.26 10.39 13.47
N ILE A 32 -13.46 11.00 13.44
CA ILE A 32 -13.64 12.45 13.54
C ILE A 32 -13.21 12.94 14.93
N ARG A 33 -13.59 12.23 15.99
CA ARG A 33 -13.21 12.55 17.38
C ARG A 33 -11.69 12.53 17.55
N GLN A 34 -11.04 11.45 17.08
CA GLN A 34 -9.59 11.32 17.12
C GLN A 34 -8.90 12.47 16.38
N GLY A 35 -9.41 12.87 15.21
CA GLY A 35 -8.88 14.03 14.49
C GLY A 35 -8.95 15.31 15.32
N PHE A 36 -10.07 15.60 15.99
CA PHE A 36 -10.16 16.75 16.88
C PHE A 36 -9.18 16.67 18.05
N GLU A 37 -9.04 15.48 18.67
CA GLU A 37 -8.10 15.26 19.78
C GLU A 37 -6.64 15.50 19.36
N HIS A 38 -6.29 15.18 18.11
CA HIS A 38 -4.98 15.42 17.54
C HIS A 38 -4.81 16.78 16.86
N GLY A 39 -5.82 17.67 16.96
CA GLY A 39 -5.79 19.00 16.37
C GLY A 39 -5.90 19.03 14.85
N ILE A 40 -6.39 17.95 14.26
CA ILE A 40 -6.62 17.84 12.81
C ILE A 40 -7.98 18.44 12.43
N ASN A 41 -8.01 19.12 11.28
CA ASN A 41 -9.28 19.58 10.70
C ASN A 41 -10.04 18.38 10.10
N ALA A 42 -10.96 17.82 10.87
CA ALA A 42 -11.73 16.65 10.46
C ALA A 42 -12.64 16.92 9.24
N SER A 43 -13.00 18.18 8.94
CA SER A 43 -13.83 18.49 7.76
C SER A 43 -13.20 18.09 6.42
N VAL A 44 -11.89 17.85 6.41
CA VAL A 44 -11.15 17.42 5.22
C VAL A 44 -11.53 15.99 4.80
N TYR A 45 -11.89 15.13 5.77
CA TYR A 45 -12.20 13.72 5.55
C TYR A 45 -13.58 13.30 6.10
N ALA A 46 -14.31 14.19 6.75
CA ALA A 46 -15.64 13.91 7.26
C ALA A 46 -16.67 13.91 6.13
N ASP A 47 -16.66 12.83 5.36
CA ASP A 47 -17.63 12.54 4.32
C ASP A 47 -18.23 11.15 4.60
N LYS A 48 -19.57 11.07 4.61
CA LYS A 48 -20.32 9.82 4.94
C LYS A 48 -20.08 8.69 3.95
N GLU A 49 -19.64 9.01 2.75
CA GLU A 49 -19.37 8.03 1.72
C GLU A 49 -18.00 7.33 1.90
N TYR A 50 -17.13 7.88 2.75
CA TYR A 50 -15.94 7.15 3.18
C TYR A 50 -16.28 6.14 4.26
N PHE A 51 -15.69 4.95 4.16
CA PHE A 51 -15.62 4.04 5.30
C PHE A 51 -14.71 4.63 6.39
N ALA A 52 -14.98 4.30 7.66
CA ALA A 52 -14.16 4.76 8.77
C ALA A 52 -12.66 4.44 8.58
N VAL A 53 -12.35 3.27 8.01
CA VAL A 53 -10.96 2.86 7.71
C VAL A 53 -10.29 3.73 6.64
N GLN A 54 -11.04 4.26 5.67
CA GLN A 54 -10.53 5.24 4.70
C GLN A 54 -10.29 6.59 5.36
N MET A 55 -11.26 7.07 6.18
CA MET A 55 -11.11 8.29 6.98
C MET A 55 -9.86 8.22 7.86
N ARG A 56 -9.57 7.06 8.45
CA ARG A 56 -8.35 6.80 9.24
C ARG A 56 -7.09 7.01 8.42
N GLN A 57 -7.01 6.49 7.18
CA GLN A 57 -5.84 6.69 6.34
C GLN A 57 -5.60 8.17 6.01
N ILE A 58 -6.69 8.92 5.74
CA ILE A 58 -6.60 10.36 5.48
C ILE A 58 -6.15 11.10 6.75
N ARG A 59 -6.75 10.78 7.92
CA ARG A 59 -6.37 11.36 9.20
C ARG A 59 -4.88 11.12 9.51
N PHE A 60 -4.40 9.91 9.36
CA PHE A 60 -2.97 9.60 9.54
C PHE A 60 -2.06 10.42 8.62
N GLY A 61 -2.44 10.59 7.34
CA GLY A 61 -1.68 11.44 6.44
C GLY A 61 -1.62 12.89 6.90
N LEU A 62 -2.74 13.44 7.37
CA LEU A 62 -2.80 14.79 7.92
C LEU A 62 -1.95 14.94 9.21
N GLU A 63 -1.99 13.95 10.11
CA GLU A 63 -1.15 13.90 11.32
C GLU A 63 0.34 13.87 10.97
N GLU A 64 0.69 13.11 9.94
CA GLU A 64 2.05 12.98 9.41
C GLU A 64 2.45 14.16 8.49
N ARG A 65 1.54 15.12 8.25
CA ARG A 65 1.71 16.30 7.37
C ARG A 65 2.07 15.94 5.92
N LEU A 66 1.53 14.84 5.45
CA LEU A 66 1.70 14.38 4.08
C LEU A 66 0.71 15.10 3.13
N ASP A 67 1.06 15.15 1.85
CA ASP A 67 0.12 15.57 0.81
C ASP A 67 -0.89 14.45 0.54
N ILE A 68 -2.08 14.59 1.11
CA ILE A 68 -3.15 13.60 0.98
C ILE A 68 -3.88 13.68 -0.37
N SER A 69 -3.63 14.72 -1.20
CA SER A 69 -4.35 14.95 -2.45
C SER A 69 -4.28 13.76 -3.41
N LEU A 70 -3.19 12.99 -3.33
CA LEU A 70 -2.96 11.82 -4.17
C LEU A 70 -3.91 10.66 -3.89
N TYR A 71 -4.42 10.52 -2.67
CA TYR A 71 -5.24 9.37 -2.26
C TYR A 71 -6.53 9.74 -1.50
N ASN A 72 -6.80 11.01 -1.27
CA ASN A 72 -8.06 11.48 -0.71
C ASN A 72 -9.19 11.37 -1.76
N SER A 73 -9.48 10.15 -2.17
CA SER A 73 -10.48 9.82 -3.18
C SER A 73 -11.17 8.50 -2.83
N LYS A 74 -12.51 8.46 -3.00
CA LYS A 74 -13.35 7.28 -2.76
C LYS A 74 -13.08 6.12 -3.73
N GLN A 75 -12.31 6.37 -4.80
CA GLN A 75 -11.90 5.35 -5.78
C GLN A 75 -10.89 4.36 -5.20
N TYR A 76 -10.12 4.79 -4.20
CA TYR A 76 -9.18 3.92 -3.51
C TYR A 76 -9.84 3.19 -2.35
N ASP A 77 -9.58 1.89 -2.22
CA ASP A 77 -9.86 1.19 -0.97
C ASP A 77 -8.83 1.60 0.12
N TRP A 78 -9.10 1.23 1.36
CA TRP A 78 -8.27 1.64 2.48
C TRP A 78 -6.86 1.01 2.46
N PHE A 79 -6.68 -0.19 1.85
CA PHE A 79 -5.37 -0.80 1.66
C PHE A 79 -4.54 -0.05 0.62
N GLN A 80 -5.17 0.37 -0.49
CA GLN A 80 -4.53 1.21 -1.50
C GLN A 80 -4.10 2.55 -0.90
N MET A 81 -5.01 3.21 -0.15
CA MET A 81 -4.70 4.45 0.57
C MET A 81 -3.52 4.27 1.53
N GLU A 82 -3.44 3.15 2.24
CA GLU A 82 -2.33 2.85 3.14
C GLU A 82 -1.01 2.74 2.39
N GLU A 83 -0.96 2.01 1.27
CA GLU A 83 0.27 1.85 0.49
C GLU A 83 0.75 3.19 -0.11
N ILE A 84 -0.17 4.04 -0.57
CA ILE A 84 0.16 5.39 -1.06
C ILE A 84 0.69 6.25 0.09
N ARG A 85 -0.03 6.30 1.24
CA ARG A 85 0.40 7.05 2.43
C ARG A 85 1.78 6.61 2.93
N LEU A 86 2.04 5.30 3.00
CA LEU A 86 3.34 4.78 3.40
C LEU A 86 4.46 5.16 2.43
N GLY A 87 4.18 5.21 1.12
CA GLY A 87 5.14 5.70 0.13
C GLY A 87 5.48 7.17 0.34
N LEU A 88 4.46 8.02 0.49
CA LEU A 88 4.65 9.44 0.78
C LEU A 88 5.43 9.65 2.09
N LYS A 89 5.14 8.86 3.13
CA LYS A 89 5.87 8.89 4.42
C LYS A 89 7.34 8.51 4.26
N ASP A 90 7.64 7.54 3.41
CA ASP A 90 9.01 7.12 3.07
C ASP A 90 9.71 8.13 2.11
N GLY A 91 9.03 9.22 1.69
CA GLY A 91 9.56 10.23 0.76
C GLY A 91 9.63 9.76 -0.70
N LEU A 92 8.88 8.72 -1.05
CA LEU A 92 8.84 8.19 -2.41
C LEU A 92 7.83 8.96 -3.26
N ASP A 93 8.06 8.96 -4.58
CA ASP A 93 7.05 9.41 -5.53
C ASP A 93 5.95 8.33 -5.68
N ALA A 94 4.95 8.40 -4.80
CA ALA A 94 3.86 7.45 -4.81
C ALA A 94 2.94 7.58 -6.04
N SER A 95 3.02 8.68 -6.81
CA SER A 95 2.23 8.86 -8.04
C SER A 95 2.54 7.81 -9.10
N ILE A 96 3.72 7.18 -9.01
CA ILE A 96 4.16 6.11 -9.92
C ILE A 96 3.25 4.88 -9.88
N TYR A 97 2.61 4.63 -8.73
CA TYR A 97 1.75 3.44 -8.52
C TYR A 97 0.36 3.76 -7.96
N ALA A 98 0.05 5.01 -7.71
CA ALA A 98 -1.26 5.44 -7.21
C ALA A 98 -2.30 5.40 -8.35
N ASP A 99 -2.81 4.20 -8.64
CA ASP A 99 -3.84 3.93 -9.63
C ASP A 99 -4.95 3.10 -8.98
N PRO A 100 -6.22 3.57 -8.92
CA PRO A 100 -7.33 2.82 -8.34
C PRO A 100 -7.56 1.43 -8.94
N GLU A 101 -7.17 1.23 -10.20
CA GLU A 101 -7.25 -0.08 -10.87
C GLU A 101 -6.10 -1.04 -10.46
N CYS A 102 -5.07 -0.51 -9.81
CA CYS A 102 -3.94 -1.29 -9.33
C CYS A 102 -4.25 -1.91 -7.97
N SER A 103 -4.13 -3.24 -7.83
CA SER A 103 -4.35 -3.87 -6.52
C SER A 103 -3.34 -3.40 -5.48
N TYR A 104 -3.76 -3.34 -4.21
CA TYR A 104 -2.87 -2.89 -3.12
C TYR A 104 -1.62 -3.79 -2.96
N GLU A 105 -1.70 -5.09 -3.30
CA GLU A 105 -0.55 -5.99 -3.29
C GLU A 105 0.50 -5.57 -4.33
N VAL A 106 0.06 -5.19 -5.53
CA VAL A 106 0.94 -4.67 -6.58
C VAL A 106 1.55 -3.33 -6.15
N MET A 107 0.73 -2.40 -5.63
CA MET A 107 1.22 -1.13 -5.08
C MET A 107 2.29 -1.35 -4.01
N ARG A 108 2.07 -2.33 -3.12
CA ARG A 108 3.02 -2.70 -2.05
C ARG A 108 4.36 -3.16 -2.61
N GLU A 109 4.37 -4.01 -3.62
CA GLU A 109 5.61 -4.50 -4.21
C GLU A 109 6.32 -3.39 -5.01
N LEU A 110 5.57 -2.51 -5.70
CA LEU A 110 6.13 -1.33 -6.37
C LEU A 110 6.75 -0.36 -5.36
N ARG A 111 6.06 -0.05 -4.25
CA ARG A 111 6.59 0.79 -3.17
C ARG A 111 7.90 0.24 -2.60
N LYS A 112 7.96 -1.10 -2.34
CA LYS A 112 9.17 -1.75 -1.86
C LYS A 112 10.32 -1.64 -2.85
N ALA A 113 10.06 -1.84 -4.14
CA ALA A 113 11.06 -1.72 -5.18
C ALA A 113 11.58 -0.29 -5.30
N LEU A 114 10.68 0.71 -5.28
CA LEU A 114 11.06 2.13 -5.27
C LEU A 114 11.92 2.51 -4.07
N LYS A 115 11.66 1.92 -2.90
CA LYS A 115 12.49 2.13 -1.70
C LYS A 115 13.95 1.69 -1.90
N ASP A 116 14.16 0.67 -2.73
CA ASP A 116 15.48 0.19 -3.15
C ASP A 116 15.97 0.86 -4.45
N ASN A 117 15.29 1.96 -4.88
CA ASN A 117 15.56 2.69 -6.13
C ASN A 117 15.46 1.80 -7.39
N ILE A 118 14.53 0.86 -7.37
CA ILE A 118 14.25 -0.06 -8.48
C ILE A 118 12.87 0.26 -9.06
N HIS A 119 12.84 0.54 -10.37
CA HIS A 119 11.65 0.94 -11.11
C HIS A 119 11.00 -0.25 -11.80
N LEU A 120 9.86 -0.72 -11.26
CA LEU A 120 9.12 -1.89 -11.76
C LEU A 120 7.72 -1.56 -12.26
N GLU A 121 7.31 -0.30 -12.28
CA GLU A 121 5.96 0.16 -12.65
C GLU A 121 5.50 -0.38 -14.02
N LYS A 122 6.40 -0.45 -14.99
CA LYS A 122 6.08 -1.01 -16.32
C LYS A 122 5.73 -2.50 -16.32
N TYR A 123 6.00 -3.19 -15.21
CA TYR A 123 5.68 -4.60 -15.01
C TYR A 123 4.48 -4.81 -14.08
N ALA A 124 3.72 -3.78 -13.70
CA ALA A 124 2.60 -3.88 -12.77
C ALA A 124 1.59 -4.98 -13.19
N ALA A 125 1.35 -5.12 -14.49
CA ALA A 125 0.40 -6.10 -15.05
C ALA A 125 0.77 -7.58 -14.78
N VAL A 126 2.02 -7.90 -14.41
CA VAL A 126 2.41 -9.29 -14.12
C VAL A 126 1.95 -9.77 -12.74
N GLY A 127 1.44 -8.87 -11.89
CA GLY A 127 0.96 -9.17 -10.56
C GLY A 127 2.02 -9.13 -9.46
N ALA A 128 1.57 -9.06 -8.21
CA ALA A 128 2.42 -8.80 -7.05
C ALA A 128 3.51 -9.87 -6.81
N GLU A 129 3.16 -11.14 -6.95
CA GLU A 129 4.12 -12.23 -6.70
C GLU A 129 5.26 -12.24 -7.73
N MET A 130 4.94 -11.99 -9.00
CA MET A 130 5.93 -11.86 -10.06
C MET A 130 6.83 -10.64 -9.83
N LEU A 131 6.26 -9.50 -9.47
CA LEU A 131 7.01 -8.29 -9.12
C LEU A 131 7.96 -8.55 -7.96
N ARG A 132 7.52 -9.30 -6.96
CA ARG A 132 8.35 -9.70 -5.81
C ARG A 132 9.57 -10.51 -6.22
N GLU A 133 9.39 -11.50 -7.10
CA GLU A 133 10.50 -12.31 -7.59
C GLU A 133 11.45 -11.51 -8.48
N LEU A 134 10.90 -10.60 -9.31
CA LEU A 134 11.69 -9.70 -10.14
C LEU A 134 12.52 -8.71 -9.30
N HIS A 135 11.91 -8.10 -8.27
CA HIS A 135 12.59 -7.22 -7.33
C HIS A 135 13.77 -7.94 -6.65
N ARG A 136 13.54 -9.13 -6.10
CA ARG A 136 14.57 -9.95 -5.47
C ARG A 136 15.67 -10.34 -6.43
N ALA A 137 15.33 -10.70 -7.68
CA ALA A 137 16.31 -11.06 -8.69
C ALA A 137 17.24 -9.88 -9.01
N ILE A 138 16.70 -8.66 -9.11
CA ILE A 138 17.51 -7.45 -9.36
C ILE A 138 18.45 -7.19 -8.18
N LEU A 139 17.98 -7.31 -6.94
CA LEU A 139 18.83 -7.18 -5.75
C LEU A 139 19.95 -8.22 -5.71
N ASP A 140 19.65 -9.47 -6.09
CA ASP A 140 20.62 -10.57 -6.18
C ASP A 140 21.48 -10.50 -7.49
N LYS A 141 21.30 -9.48 -8.34
CA LYS A 141 21.96 -9.31 -9.65
C LYS A 141 21.74 -10.47 -10.61
N GLN A 142 20.57 -11.09 -10.55
CA GLN A 142 20.17 -12.22 -11.38
C GLN A 142 19.27 -11.77 -12.52
N ASN A 143 19.46 -12.29 -13.72
CA ASN A 143 18.59 -12.02 -14.85
C ASN A 143 17.54 -13.13 -15.01
N ILE A 144 16.35 -12.93 -14.47
CA ILE A 144 15.23 -13.87 -14.61
C ILE A 144 14.25 -13.51 -15.74
N MET A 145 14.48 -12.43 -16.47
CA MET A 145 13.60 -12.00 -17.56
C MET A 145 13.39 -13.04 -18.66
N PRO A 146 14.39 -13.85 -19.07
CA PRO A 146 14.15 -14.92 -20.03
C PRO A 146 13.09 -15.93 -19.56
N TYR A 147 13.11 -16.27 -18.27
CA TYR A 147 12.16 -17.23 -17.68
C TYR A 147 10.75 -16.63 -17.55
N ILE A 148 10.63 -15.35 -17.19
CA ILE A 148 9.33 -14.63 -17.18
C ILE A 148 8.72 -14.64 -18.58
N LYS A 149 9.52 -14.33 -19.62
CA LYS A 149 9.07 -14.36 -21.03
C LYS A 149 8.70 -15.76 -21.50
N ALA A 150 9.34 -16.78 -20.97
CA ALA A 150 9.02 -18.18 -21.25
C ALA A 150 7.79 -18.71 -20.51
N GLY A 151 7.15 -17.87 -19.66
CA GLY A 151 5.92 -18.21 -18.95
C GLY A 151 6.11 -18.97 -17.63
N TYR A 152 7.29 -18.88 -17.02
CA TYR A 152 7.50 -19.46 -15.69
C TYR A 152 6.70 -18.70 -14.65
N VAL A 153 6.06 -19.44 -13.74
CA VAL A 153 5.26 -18.87 -12.64
C VAL A 153 6.13 -18.45 -11.45
N PRO A 154 5.65 -17.61 -10.53
CA PRO A 154 6.46 -17.07 -9.43
C PRO A 154 7.16 -18.13 -8.58
N GLU A 155 6.52 -19.29 -8.31
CA GLU A 155 7.10 -20.38 -7.55
C GLU A 155 8.32 -20.99 -8.26
N GLN A 156 8.24 -21.18 -9.57
CA GLN A 156 9.34 -21.67 -10.38
C GLN A 156 10.49 -20.66 -10.43
N LEU A 157 10.17 -19.38 -10.59
CA LEU A 157 11.17 -18.31 -10.59
C LEU A 157 11.91 -18.21 -9.26
N ARG A 158 11.22 -18.46 -8.15
CA ARG A 158 11.84 -18.54 -6.82
C ARG A 158 12.89 -19.63 -6.76
N GLU A 159 12.57 -20.83 -7.23
CA GLU A 159 13.52 -21.97 -7.24
C GLU A 159 14.68 -21.71 -8.21
N ILE A 160 14.40 -21.16 -9.39
CA ILE A 160 15.42 -20.73 -10.36
C ILE A 160 16.39 -19.75 -9.71
N ARG A 161 15.88 -18.70 -9.02
CA ARG A 161 16.72 -17.72 -8.32
C ARG A 161 17.58 -18.38 -7.24
N HIS A 162 17.01 -19.32 -6.46
CA HIS A 162 17.77 -20.03 -5.43
C HIS A 162 18.88 -20.86 -6.03
N ALA A 163 18.60 -21.61 -7.10
CA ALA A 163 19.60 -22.40 -7.80
C ALA A 163 20.71 -21.52 -8.42
N MET A 164 20.35 -20.40 -9.05
CA MET A 164 21.32 -19.41 -9.56
C MET A 164 22.21 -18.85 -8.44
N LYS A 165 21.65 -18.58 -7.26
CA LYS A 165 22.40 -18.09 -6.10
C LYS A 165 23.39 -19.10 -5.56
N GLN A 166 23.09 -20.40 -5.68
CA GLN A 166 23.96 -21.50 -5.28
C GLN A 166 24.96 -21.90 -6.37
N GLY A 167 24.88 -21.28 -7.55
CA GLY A 167 25.75 -21.64 -8.70
C GLY A 167 25.41 -22.99 -9.34
N CYS A 168 24.20 -23.51 -9.11
CA CYS A 168 23.77 -24.78 -9.70
C CYS A 168 23.44 -24.57 -11.19
N ASN A 169 23.78 -25.60 -12.02
CA ASN A 169 23.30 -25.67 -13.39
C ASN A 169 21.86 -26.18 -13.40
N ILE A 170 20.91 -25.30 -13.73
CA ILE A 170 19.49 -25.64 -13.78
C ILE A 170 18.97 -25.87 -15.20
N ASP A 171 19.79 -25.65 -16.24
CA ASP A 171 19.34 -25.73 -17.63
C ASP A 171 18.67 -27.06 -17.99
N PRO A 172 19.14 -28.23 -17.50
CA PRO A 172 18.50 -29.51 -17.78
C PRO A 172 17.07 -29.63 -17.23
N TYR A 173 16.72 -28.84 -16.23
CA TYR A 173 15.42 -28.88 -15.51
C TYR A 173 14.49 -27.73 -15.90
N LEU A 174 14.91 -26.85 -16.79
CA LEU A 174 14.12 -25.71 -17.23
C LEU A 174 12.99 -26.15 -18.17
N ASN A 175 11.87 -26.52 -17.56
CA ASN A 175 10.63 -26.82 -18.25
C ASN A 175 9.46 -26.19 -17.52
N THR A 176 8.67 -25.39 -18.22
CA THR A 176 7.49 -24.70 -17.64
C THR A 176 6.43 -25.66 -17.11
N ALA A 177 6.44 -26.93 -17.55
CA ALA A 177 5.53 -27.95 -17.05
C ALA A 177 5.89 -28.46 -15.64
N TYR A 178 7.14 -28.29 -15.19
CA TYR A 178 7.53 -28.68 -13.84
C TYR A 178 7.04 -27.67 -12.81
N ARG A 179 6.53 -28.17 -11.68
CA ARG A 179 6.25 -27.34 -10.52
C ARG A 179 7.56 -26.90 -9.86
N GLY A 180 7.56 -25.71 -9.20
CA GLY A 180 8.77 -25.17 -8.57
C GLY A 180 9.50 -26.12 -7.62
N ALA A 181 8.78 -27.02 -6.93
CA ALA A 181 9.37 -28.04 -6.05
C ALA A 181 10.29 -29.04 -6.79
N ALA A 182 10.03 -29.34 -8.06
CA ALA A 182 10.83 -30.27 -8.84
C ALA A 182 12.20 -29.72 -9.26
N ILE A 183 12.43 -28.42 -9.11
CA ILE A 183 13.73 -27.78 -9.41
C ILE A 183 14.72 -27.94 -8.25
N ARG A 184 14.24 -28.35 -7.06
CA ARG A 184 15.07 -28.55 -5.85
C ARG A 184 15.77 -29.89 -5.78
N GLU A 185 15.28 -30.91 -6.51
CA GLU A 185 15.83 -32.27 -6.56
C GLU A 185 16.97 -32.38 -7.59
#